data_052629be5ec45cb356cd169d19a342d0
#
_entry.id   052629be5ec45cb356cd169d19a342d0
#
_cell.length_a   1.000
_cell.length_b   1.000
_cell.length_c   1.000
_cell.angle_alpha   90.00
_cell.angle_beta   90.00
_cell.angle_gamma   90.00
#
_symmetry.space_group_name_H-M   'P 1'
#
loop_
_entity.id
_entity.type
_entity.pdbx_description
1 polymer ?
#
loop_
_entity_poly.entity_id
_entity_poly.type
_entity_poly.pdbx_seq_one_letter_code
_entity_poly.pdbx_strand_id
1 'polypeptide(L)'
;MIELNGITPFAEGGNRICFVHPNNSNRCLKVIHKGLLKKIKKNKPWYKKFRSLESFDDNLRERDGYNQKALKKNDPEVWKHLAIWYGMKETSIGMASETELIRNGDEIAETLESYLSKNGLTIEIKNAIKDFQSWLRKHLVLTKNLLPHNLVLKKEDNRIIIKIIDGIGSHAFIPLPVLFRFFAKRYVEKRIKLLWSRINWDLAGRKGKWK
;
A
#
# COMPACT_ATOMS: atom_id res chain seq x y z
N MET A 1 22.57 -3.71 11.20
CA MET A 1 22.00 -4.60 10.18
C MET A 1 21.04 -5.57 10.87
N ILE A 2 19.82 -5.73 10.33
CA ILE A 2 18.81 -6.64 10.88
C ILE A 2 18.98 -8.01 10.23
N GLU A 3 19.11 -9.08 11.04
CA GLU A 3 19.24 -10.44 10.52
C GLU A 3 17.88 -11.01 10.11
N LEU A 4 17.76 -11.48 8.87
CA LEU A 4 16.57 -12.08 8.29
C LEU A 4 16.81 -13.48 7.69
N ASN A 5 18.08 -13.95 7.66
CA ASN A 5 18.35 -15.31 7.20
C ASN A 5 17.70 -16.33 8.14
N GLY A 6 17.01 -17.31 7.57
CA GLY A 6 16.28 -18.33 8.32
C GLY A 6 14.92 -17.89 8.87
N ILE A 7 14.54 -16.61 8.75
CA ILE A 7 13.21 -16.16 9.16
C ILE A 7 12.20 -16.41 8.02
N THR A 8 11.10 -17.06 8.35
CA THR A 8 10.02 -17.31 7.39
C THR A 8 9.24 -16.01 7.12
N PRO A 9 9.07 -15.59 5.87
CA PRO A 9 8.24 -14.46 5.54
C PRO A 9 6.77 -14.78 5.83
N PHE A 10 6.01 -13.78 6.31
CA PHE A 10 4.56 -13.94 6.50
C PHE A 10 3.75 -13.66 5.22
N ALA A 11 4.34 -12.96 4.26
CA ALA A 11 3.73 -12.70 2.96
C ALA A 11 4.79 -12.52 1.87
N GLU A 12 4.46 -12.94 0.66
CA GLU A 12 5.31 -12.79 -0.52
C GLU A 12 4.45 -12.30 -1.69
N GLY A 13 4.86 -11.19 -2.29
CA GLY A 13 4.23 -10.61 -3.47
C GLY A 13 5.13 -10.67 -4.69
N GLY A 14 4.66 -10.20 -5.84
CA GLY A 14 5.44 -10.23 -7.08
C GLY A 14 6.75 -9.43 -7.05
N ASN A 15 6.85 -8.43 -6.18
CA ASN A 15 8.01 -7.54 -6.12
C ASN A 15 8.75 -7.58 -4.78
N ARG A 16 8.07 -7.96 -3.69
CA ARG A 16 8.60 -7.85 -2.32
C ARG A 16 8.25 -9.06 -1.48
N ILE A 17 9.16 -9.38 -0.56
CA ILE A 17 8.98 -10.35 0.52
C ILE A 17 8.78 -9.55 1.81
N CYS A 18 7.81 -9.95 2.64
CA CYS A 18 7.46 -9.27 3.86
C CYS A 18 7.76 -10.15 5.09
N PHE A 19 8.55 -9.61 6.01
CA PHE A 19 8.93 -10.27 7.26
C PHE A 19 8.37 -9.50 8.45
N VAL A 20 7.96 -10.21 9.50
CA VAL A 20 7.77 -9.58 10.80
C VAL A 20 9.16 -9.16 11.31
N HIS A 21 9.27 -7.95 11.84
CA HIS A 21 10.55 -7.48 12.38
C HIS A 21 10.96 -8.35 13.59
N PRO A 22 12.19 -8.93 13.61
CA PRO A 22 12.59 -9.90 14.65
C PRO A 22 12.43 -9.39 16.10
N ASN A 23 12.70 -8.11 16.31
CA ASN A 23 12.67 -7.49 17.63
C ASN A 23 11.42 -6.65 17.90
N ASN A 24 10.43 -6.63 16.98
CA ASN A 24 9.21 -5.86 17.16
C ASN A 24 8.05 -6.43 16.33
N SER A 25 7.18 -7.20 16.97
CA SER A 25 6.06 -7.87 16.32
C SER A 25 5.04 -6.95 15.67
N ASN A 26 5.06 -5.64 15.99
CA ASN A 26 4.19 -4.62 15.38
C ASN A 26 4.83 -3.91 14.18
N ARG A 27 5.94 -4.43 13.67
CA ARG A 27 6.64 -3.87 12.51
C ARG A 27 6.84 -4.91 11.41
N CYS A 28 6.81 -4.45 10.17
CA CYS A 28 7.02 -5.23 8.96
C CYS A 28 8.24 -4.71 8.21
N LEU A 29 9.07 -5.63 7.75
CA LEU A 29 10.21 -5.36 6.87
C LEU A 29 9.89 -5.87 5.47
N LYS A 30 9.83 -4.97 4.49
CA LYS A 30 9.54 -5.28 3.10
C LYS A 30 10.83 -5.23 2.29
N VAL A 31 11.29 -6.36 1.78
CA VAL A 31 12.53 -6.49 1.01
C VAL A 31 12.21 -6.79 -0.46
N ILE A 32 12.91 -6.14 -1.39
CA ILE A 32 12.79 -6.43 -2.82
C ILE A 32 13.40 -7.80 -3.14
N HIS A 33 12.76 -8.59 -3.99
CA HIS A 33 13.32 -9.86 -4.46
C HIS A 33 14.69 -9.66 -5.11
N LYS A 34 15.64 -10.52 -4.76
CA LYS A 34 17.00 -10.48 -5.31
C LYS A 34 16.97 -10.55 -6.84
N GLY A 35 17.65 -9.61 -7.48
CA GLY A 35 17.74 -9.54 -8.96
C GLY A 35 16.51 -9.00 -9.68
N LEU A 36 15.38 -8.76 -8.97
CA LEU A 36 14.13 -8.31 -9.58
C LEU A 36 14.26 -6.99 -10.33
N LEU A 37 14.98 -6.00 -9.78
CA LEU A 37 15.14 -4.69 -10.43
C LEU A 37 15.81 -4.80 -11.78
N LYS A 38 16.82 -5.68 -11.92
CA LYS A 38 17.50 -5.97 -13.20
C LYS A 38 16.52 -6.62 -14.18
N LYS A 39 15.72 -7.60 -13.73
CA LYS A 39 14.68 -8.27 -14.52
C LYS A 39 13.62 -7.30 -15.00
N ILE A 40 13.10 -6.44 -14.12
CA ILE A 40 12.12 -5.40 -14.47
C ILE A 40 12.69 -4.46 -15.52
N LYS A 41 13.92 -3.95 -15.34
CA LYS A 41 14.57 -3.04 -16.29
C LYS A 41 14.74 -3.68 -17.66
N LYS A 42 15.19 -4.95 -17.73
CA LYS A 42 15.36 -5.72 -18.98
C LYS A 42 14.06 -5.80 -19.79
N ASN A 43 12.91 -5.99 -19.11
CA ASN A 43 11.61 -6.17 -19.74
C ASN A 43 10.89 -4.84 -20.05
N LYS A 44 11.50 -3.68 -19.79
CA LYS A 44 10.90 -2.38 -20.14
C LYS A 44 11.19 -2.01 -21.60
N PRO A 45 10.31 -1.20 -22.22
CA PRO A 45 10.58 -0.58 -23.52
C PRO A 45 11.91 0.16 -23.50
N TRP A 46 12.57 0.24 -24.67
CA TRP A 46 13.93 0.80 -24.80
C TRP A 46 14.07 2.19 -24.16
N TYR A 47 13.08 3.09 -24.33
CA TYR A 47 13.10 4.44 -23.76
C TYR A 47 13.03 4.49 -22.22
N LYS A 48 12.64 3.39 -21.57
CA LYS A 48 12.64 3.25 -20.09
C LYS A 48 13.90 2.56 -19.57
N LYS A 49 14.69 1.93 -20.43
CA LYS A 49 15.93 1.23 -20.03
C LYS A 49 17.05 2.21 -19.63
N PHE A 50 16.95 3.49 -20.03
CA PHE A 50 17.89 4.54 -19.61
C PHE A 50 17.68 5.00 -18.16
N ARG A 51 16.55 4.63 -17.51
CA ARG A 51 16.31 4.96 -16.10
C ARG A 51 17.26 4.16 -15.20
N SER A 52 17.63 4.76 -14.05
CA SER A 52 18.37 4.07 -12.99
C SER A 52 17.59 2.87 -12.45
N LEU A 53 18.28 1.87 -11.88
CA LEU A 53 17.64 0.73 -11.24
C LEU A 53 16.75 1.16 -10.08
N GLU A 54 17.17 2.16 -9.32
CA GLU A 54 16.44 2.76 -8.19
C GLU A 54 15.05 3.27 -8.59
N SER A 55 14.90 3.77 -9.83
CA SER A 55 13.61 4.23 -10.33
C SER A 55 12.56 3.11 -10.43
N PHE A 56 12.95 1.84 -10.35
CA PHE A 56 12.08 0.67 -10.34
C PHE A 56 11.90 0.07 -8.94
N ASP A 57 12.62 0.58 -7.94
CA ASP A 57 12.54 0.13 -6.56
C ASP A 57 11.25 0.60 -5.89
N ASP A 58 10.40 -0.36 -5.51
CA ASP A 58 9.12 -0.05 -4.88
C ASP A 58 9.30 0.47 -3.44
N ASN A 59 10.39 0.13 -2.74
CA ASN A 59 10.68 0.66 -1.42
C ASN A 59 11.05 2.15 -1.48
N LEU A 60 11.86 2.56 -2.47
CA LEU A 60 12.18 3.97 -2.68
C LEU A 60 10.94 4.77 -3.11
N ARG A 61 10.09 4.18 -3.96
CA ARG A 61 8.81 4.79 -4.35
C ARG A 61 7.84 4.93 -3.17
N GLU A 62 7.82 3.96 -2.26
CA GLU A 62 7.03 4.00 -1.04
C GLU A 62 7.54 5.14 -0.13
N ARG A 63 8.85 5.23 0.11
CA ARG A 63 9.50 6.36 0.80
C ARG A 63 9.06 7.71 0.24
N ASP A 64 9.15 7.86 -1.09
CA ASP A 64 8.76 9.11 -1.76
C ASP A 64 7.25 9.38 -1.63
N GLY A 65 6.44 8.33 -1.60
CA GLY A 65 5.01 8.41 -1.32
C GLY A 65 4.69 8.94 0.08
N TYR A 66 5.45 8.53 1.10
CA TYR A 66 5.32 9.06 2.46
C TYR A 66 5.82 10.50 2.60
N ASN A 67 6.65 11.00 1.67
CA ASN A 67 7.10 12.39 1.62
C ASN A 67 6.11 13.36 0.95
N GLN A 68 4.91 12.92 0.59
CA GLN A 68 3.91 13.78 -0.05
C GLN A 68 3.39 14.89 0.86
N LYS A 69 2.98 16.03 0.25
CA LYS A 69 2.50 17.23 0.98
C LYS A 69 1.35 16.94 1.97
N ALA A 70 0.46 16.00 1.64
CA ALA A 70 -0.66 15.63 2.48
C ALA A 70 -0.21 15.11 3.85
N LEU A 71 0.93 14.40 3.92
CA LEU A 71 1.46 13.78 5.14
C LEU A 71 2.41 14.68 5.94
N LYS A 72 2.81 15.81 5.37
CA LYS A 72 3.66 16.81 6.06
C LYS A 72 2.86 17.78 6.94
N LYS A 73 1.53 17.69 6.91
CA LYS A 73 0.67 18.50 7.76
C LYS A 73 0.71 17.94 9.18
N ASN A 74 0.71 18.83 10.16
CA ASN A 74 0.63 18.48 11.58
C ASN A 74 -0.84 18.15 11.95
N ASP A 75 -1.43 17.16 11.28
CA ASP A 75 -2.80 16.70 11.45
C ASP A 75 -2.79 15.19 11.71
N PRO A 76 -2.97 14.75 12.97
CA PRO A 76 -2.97 13.33 13.34
C PRO A 76 -4.02 12.51 12.56
N GLU A 77 -5.14 13.12 12.19
CA GLU A 77 -6.20 12.45 11.45
C GLU A 77 -5.75 11.94 10.07
N VAL A 78 -4.69 12.52 9.49
CA VAL A 78 -4.16 12.05 8.21
C VAL A 78 -3.57 10.64 8.30
N TRP A 79 -3.12 10.23 9.49
CA TRP A 79 -2.50 8.92 9.72
C TRP A 79 -3.50 7.82 10.07
N LYS A 80 -4.77 8.17 10.33
CA LYS A 80 -5.82 7.21 10.74
C LYS A 80 -5.92 6.00 9.80
N HIS A 81 -5.80 6.22 8.51
CA HIS A 81 -5.95 5.18 7.49
C HIS A 81 -4.63 4.77 6.81
N LEU A 82 -3.50 5.02 7.45
CA LEU A 82 -2.17 4.67 6.94
C LEU A 82 -1.43 3.77 7.92
N ALA A 83 -0.68 2.81 7.42
CA ALA A 83 0.39 2.20 8.19
C ALA A 83 1.52 3.21 8.36
N ILE A 84 2.10 3.33 9.56
CA ILE A 84 3.22 4.23 9.83
C ILE A 84 4.47 3.71 9.11
N TRP A 85 5.22 4.61 8.49
CA TRP A 85 6.52 4.28 7.89
C TRP A 85 7.66 4.70 8.82
N TYR A 86 8.54 3.76 9.15
CA TYR A 86 9.67 3.94 10.09
C TYR A 86 11.01 4.15 9.39
N GLY A 87 11.03 4.16 8.06
CA GLY A 87 12.24 4.41 7.29
C GLY A 87 12.77 3.20 6.54
N MET A 88 13.93 3.39 5.94
CA MET A 88 14.69 2.33 5.30
C MET A 88 15.64 1.70 6.32
N LYS A 89 15.75 0.37 6.28
CA LYS A 89 16.61 -0.42 7.18
C LYS A 89 17.50 -1.37 6.40
N GLU A 90 18.74 -1.48 6.84
CA GLU A 90 19.68 -2.46 6.30
C GLU A 90 19.42 -3.84 6.94
N THR A 91 19.28 -4.86 6.09
CA THR A 91 19.08 -6.25 6.52
C THR A 91 20.09 -7.17 5.85
N SER A 92 20.26 -8.39 6.38
CA SER A 92 21.18 -9.40 5.83
C SER A 92 20.84 -9.81 4.37
N ILE A 93 19.61 -9.54 3.88
CA ILE A 93 19.17 -9.89 2.53
C ILE A 93 18.92 -8.67 1.64
N GLY A 94 19.26 -7.46 2.09
CA GLY A 94 19.15 -6.21 1.33
C GLY A 94 18.44 -5.10 2.10
N MET A 95 18.24 -3.97 1.43
CA MET A 95 17.52 -2.83 2.01
C MET A 95 16.02 -3.12 2.12
N ALA A 96 15.47 -2.91 3.31
CA ALA A 96 14.04 -3.06 3.60
C ALA A 96 13.36 -1.70 3.81
N SER A 97 12.10 -1.60 3.42
CA SER A 97 11.18 -0.56 3.90
C SER A 97 10.52 -1.05 5.19
N GLU A 98 10.72 -0.35 6.31
CA GLU A 98 10.09 -0.70 7.58
C GLU A 98 8.79 0.07 7.74
N THR A 99 7.69 -0.67 7.97
CA THR A 99 6.36 -0.09 8.19
C THR A 99 5.69 -0.73 9.41
N GLU A 100 4.64 -0.08 9.91
CA GLU A 100 3.74 -0.68 10.88
C GLU A 100 3.15 -1.99 10.33
N LEU A 101 3.14 -3.04 11.13
CA LEU A 101 2.40 -4.27 10.87
C LEU A 101 1.06 -4.18 11.59
N ILE A 102 -0.01 -4.02 10.83
CA ILE A 102 -1.36 -3.88 11.40
C ILE A 102 -1.80 -5.24 11.94
N ARG A 103 -2.23 -5.25 13.22
CA ARG A 103 -2.69 -6.46 13.91
C ARG A 103 -4.06 -6.25 14.54
N ASN A 104 -4.78 -7.36 14.72
CA ASN A 104 -6.02 -7.47 15.51
C ASN A 104 -5.74 -8.49 16.63
N GLY A 105 -5.40 -8.01 17.81
CA GLY A 105 -4.79 -8.86 18.83
C GLY A 105 -3.46 -9.43 18.36
N ASP A 106 -3.26 -10.72 18.50
CA ASP A 106 -2.03 -11.42 18.09
C ASP A 106 -1.99 -11.78 16.60
N GLU A 107 -3.09 -11.62 15.89
CA GLU A 107 -3.17 -11.95 14.47
C GLU A 107 -2.83 -10.76 13.58
N ILE A 108 -2.18 -11.02 12.44
CA ILE A 108 -1.98 -10.02 11.40
C ILE A 108 -3.35 -9.69 10.79
N ALA A 109 -3.65 -8.40 10.67
CA ALA A 109 -4.92 -7.95 10.11
C ALA A 109 -5.11 -8.44 8.67
N GLU A 110 -6.26 -9.04 8.40
CA GLU A 110 -6.57 -9.52 7.06
C GLU A 110 -6.79 -8.40 6.06
N THR A 111 -6.53 -8.69 4.78
CA THR A 111 -6.77 -7.74 3.70
C THR A 111 -8.26 -7.62 3.39
N LEU A 112 -8.65 -6.45 2.85
CA LEU A 112 -10.01 -6.26 2.34
C LEU A 112 -10.35 -7.29 1.25
N GLU A 113 -9.39 -7.69 0.41
CA GLU A 113 -9.57 -8.72 -0.62
C GLU A 113 -9.93 -10.08 0.02
N SER A 114 -9.18 -10.50 1.05
CA SER A 114 -9.43 -11.76 1.78
C SER A 114 -10.81 -11.74 2.44
N TYR A 115 -11.15 -10.65 3.12
CA TYR A 115 -12.45 -10.50 3.76
C TYR A 115 -13.61 -10.59 2.76
N LEU A 116 -13.52 -9.84 1.65
CA LEU A 116 -14.56 -9.84 0.61
C LEU A 116 -14.76 -11.22 -0.02
N SER A 117 -13.67 -11.98 -0.18
CA SER A 117 -13.74 -13.35 -0.71
C SER A 117 -14.48 -14.31 0.22
N LYS A 118 -14.35 -14.13 1.55
CA LYS A 118 -14.96 -15.01 2.56
C LYS A 118 -16.40 -14.59 2.91
N ASN A 119 -16.63 -13.28 3.07
CA ASN A 119 -17.83 -12.74 3.70
C ASN A 119 -18.69 -11.89 2.75
N GLY A 120 -18.19 -11.60 1.55
CA GLY A 120 -18.83 -10.66 0.64
C GLY A 120 -18.78 -9.22 1.16
N LEU A 121 -19.64 -8.36 0.61
CA LEU A 121 -19.70 -6.93 0.93
C LEU A 121 -20.76 -6.68 2.03
N THR A 122 -20.40 -6.86 3.28
CA THR A 122 -21.27 -6.62 4.43
C THR A 122 -21.57 -5.12 4.64
N ILE A 123 -22.62 -4.81 5.42
CA ILE A 123 -22.97 -3.42 5.75
C ILE A 123 -21.82 -2.74 6.51
N GLU A 124 -21.18 -3.46 7.42
CA GLU A 124 -20.05 -2.97 8.21
C GLU A 124 -18.89 -2.53 7.31
N ILE A 125 -18.49 -3.39 6.35
CA ILE A 125 -17.43 -3.07 5.38
C ILE A 125 -17.84 -1.93 4.44
N LYS A 126 -19.11 -1.86 4.01
CA LYS A 126 -19.60 -0.71 3.23
C LYS A 126 -19.42 0.61 3.97
N ASN A 127 -19.73 0.63 5.26
CA ASN A 127 -19.55 1.82 6.10
C ASN A 127 -18.07 2.16 6.27
N ALA A 128 -17.21 1.17 6.56
CA ALA A 128 -15.76 1.37 6.65
C ALA A 128 -15.16 1.92 5.34
N ILE A 129 -15.63 1.44 4.17
CA ILE A 129 -15.21 1.97 2.87
C ILE A 129 -15.68 3.41 2.68
N LYS A 130 -16.91 3.77 3.08
CA LYS A 130 -17.41 5.15 3.00
C LYS A 130 -16.58 6.12 3.85
N ASP A 131 -16.25 5.73 5.09
CA ASP A 131 -15.41 6.52 5.99
C ASP A 131 -14.02 6.72 5.42
N PHE A 132 -13.43 5.63 4.92
CA PHE A 132 -12.13 5.67 4.23
C PHE A 132 -12.12 6.59 3.01
N GLN A 133 -13.17 6.56 2.19
CA GLN A 133 -13.30 7.45 1.04
C GLN A 133 -13.45 8.92 1.46
N SER A 134 -14.23 9.17 2.51
CA SER A 134 -14.40 10.52 3.05
C SER A 134 -13.06 11.09 3.54
N TRP A 135 -12.28 10.25 4.22
CA TRP A 135 -10.92 10.59 4.63
C TRP A 135 -10.00 10.88 3.43
N LEU A 136 -10.01 10.03 2.38
CA LEU A 136 -9.23 10.27 1.16
C LEU A 136 -9.57 11.61 0.50
N ARG A 137 -10.86 11.96 0.42
CA ARG A 137 -11.33 13.24 -0.13
C ARG A 137 -10.91 14.44 0.72
N LYS A 138 -10.96 14.30 2.04
CA LYS A 138 -10.58 15.34 3.00
C LYS A 138 -9.08 15.62 2.94
N HIS A 139 -8.26 14.59 3.04
CA HIS A 139 -6.81 14.74 3.19
C HIS A 139 -6.05 14.72 1.86
N LEU A 140 -6.67 14.24 0.77
CA LEU A 140 -6.08 14.14 -0.57
C LEU A 140 -4.77 13.34 -0.59
N VAL A 141 -4.70 12.27 0.20
CA VAL A 141 -3.57 11.36 0.19
C VAL A 141 -3.50 10.64 -1.16
N LEU A 142 -2.39 10.80 -1.84
CA LEU A 142 -2.18 10.20 -3.16
C LEU A 142 -1.75 8.74 -3.00
N THR A 143 -2.43 7.86 -3.72
CA THR A 143 -2.16 6.42 -3.73
C THR A 143 -2.02 5.93 -5.16
N LYS A 144 -0.96 5.18 -5.46
CA LYS A 144 -0.75 4.61 -6.80
C LYS A 144 -1.61 3.37 -7.04
N ASN A 145 -1.77 2.51 -6.03
CA ASN A 145 -2.45 1.23 -6.11
C ASN A 145 -3.44 1.07 -4.96
N LEU A 146 -4.59 1.75 -5.07
CA LEU A 146 -5.69 1.59 -4.13
C LEU A 146 -6.49 0.33 -4.50
N LEU A 147 -5.95 -0.83 -4.14
CA LEU A 147 -6.50 -2.15 -4.44
C LEU A 147 -6.85 -2.89 -3.14
N PRO A 148 -7.87 -3.77 -3.11
CA PRO A 148 -8.30 -4.45 -1.89
C PRO A 148 -7.19 -5.23 -1.16
N HIS A 149 -6.23 -5.81 -1.86
CA HIS A 149 -5.09 -6.51 -1.23
C HIS A 149 -4.06 -5.57 -0.59
N ASN A 150 -4.08 -4.26 -0.90
CA ASN A 150 -3.23 -3.23 -0.28
C ASN A 150 -3.92 -2.52 0.90
N LEU A 151 -5.12 -2.95 1.24
CA LEU A 151 -5.95 -2.42 2.31
C LEU A 151 -6.18 -3.52 3.35
N VAL A 152 -5.93 -3.23 4.61
CA VAL A 152 -6.18 -4.16 5.73
C VAL A 152 -7.24 -3.62 6.67
N LEU A 153 -7.89 -4.52 7.39
CA LEU A 153 -9.02 -4.24 8.27
C LEU A 153 -8.55 -4.25 9.72
N LYS A 154 -8.34 -3.07 10.29
CA LYS A 154 -8.06 -2.89 11.72
C LYS A 154 -9.37 -2.82 12.48
N LYS A 155 -9.55 -3.68 13.47
CA LYS A 155 -10.69 -3.67 14.40
C LYS A 155 -10.35 -2.82 15.61
N GLU A 156 -11.14 -1.79 15.86
CA GLU A 156 -11.03 -0.89 17.02
C GLU A 156 -12.43 -0.58 17.56
N ASP A 157 -12.66 -0.78 18.84
CA ASP A 157 -13.91 -0.40 19.56
C ASP A 157 -15.21 -0.69 18.78
N ASN A 158 -15.39 -1.92 18.33
CA ASN A 158 -16.52 -2.38 17.50
C ASN A 158 -16.64 -1.69 16.12
N ARG A 159 -15.55 -1.09 15.61
CA ARG A 159 -15.50 -0.50 14.27
C ARG A 159 -14.38 -1.13 13.46
N ILE A 160 -14.56 -1.11 12.14
CA ILE A 160 -13.50 -1.47 11.20
C ILE A 160 -12.90 -0.20 10.62
N ILE A 161 -11.59 -0.05 10.78
CA ILE A 161 -10.80 1.01 10.15
C ILE A 161 -9.98 0.38 9.02
N ILE A 162 -10.16 0.86 7.80
CA ILE A 162 -9.36 0.42 6.66
C ILE A 162 -8.01 1.14 6.70
N LYS A 163 -6.90 0.39 6.69
CA LYS A 163 -5.55 0.97 6.64
C LYS A 163 -4.84 0.60 5.34
N ILE A 164 -4.17 1.57 4.73
CA ILE A 164 -3.32 1.38 3.55
C ILE A 164 -1.97 0.86 4.01
N ILE A 165 -1.57 -0.31 3.53
CA ILE A 165 -0.28 -0.94 3.85
C ILE A 165 0.72 -0.89 2.69
N ASP A 166 0.24 -0.58 1.48
CA ASP A 166 1.07 -0.46 0.28
C ASP A 166 0.43 0.49 -0.75
N GLY A 167 1.22 0.91 -1.71
CA GLY A 167 0.74 1.69 -2.83
C GLY A 167 0.56 3.19 -2.56
N ILE A 168 1.23 3.74 -1.56
CA ILE A 168 1.26 5.20 -1.31
C ILE A 168 2.07 5.92 -2.40
N GLY A 169 1.66 7.15 -2.73
CA GLY A 169 2.28 7.98 -3.75
C GLY A 169 1.50 8.06 -5.05
N SER A 170 2.06 8.73 -6.06
CA SER A 170 1.43 8.94 -7.35
C SER A 170 2.21 8.28 -8.49
N HIS A 171 1.50 7.71 -9.44
CA HIS A 171 2.06 7.24 -10.74
C HIS A 171 1.90 8.27 -11.86
N ALA A 172 1.41 9.47 -11.56
CA ALA A 172 1.23 10.48 -12.59
C ALA A 172 2.59 10.82 -13.24
N PHE A 173 2.68 10.67 -14.56
CA PHE A 173 3.88 11.02 -15.34
C PHE A 173 4.21 12.51 -15.20
N ILE A 174 3.16 13.34 -15.23
CA ILE A 174 3.27 14.76 -14.90
C ILE A 174 2.79 14.93 -13.45
N PRO A 175 3.57 15.54 -12.55
CA PRO A 175 3.27 15.60 -11.11
C PRO A 175 2.14 16.57 -10.74
N LEU A 176 1.20 16.86 -11.64
CA LEU A 176 0.08 17.78 -11.40
C LEU A 176 -0.70 17.47 -10.11
N PRO A 177 -1.03 16.20 -9.77
CA PRO A 177 -1.72 15.90 -8.51
C PRO A 177 -0.89 16.25 -7.27
N VAL A 178 0.44 16.25 -7.38
CA VAL A 178 1.34 16.63 -6.28
C VAL A 178 1.40 18.15 -6.11
N LEU A 179 1.28 18.89 -7.21
CA LEU A 179 1.44 20.34 -7.25
C LEU A 179 0.12 21.09 -6.98
N PHE A 180 -0.99 20.63 -7.56
CA PHE A 180 -2.25 21.36 -7.57
C PHE A 180 -3.39 20.57 -6.93
N ARG A 181 -4.10 21.20 -5.99
CA ARG A 181 -5.22 20.60 -5.24
C ARG A 181 -6.37 20.10 -6.15
N PHE A 182 -6.66 20.81 -7.23
CA PHE A 182 -7.70 20.42 -8.19
C PHE A 182 -7.37 19.05 -8.84
N PHE A 183 -6.14 18.87 -9.30
CA PHE A 183 -5.69 17.60 -9.89
C PHE A 183 -5.59 16.49 -8.86
N ALA A 184 -5.21 16.81 -7.60
CA ALA A 184 -5.22 15.85 -6.50
C ALA A 184 -6.64 15.32 -6.24
N LYS A 185 -7.66 16.18 -6.19
CA LYS A 185 -9.08 15.77 -6.05
C LYS A 185 -9.49 14.81 -7.18
N ARG A 186 -9.25 15.18 -8.45
CA ARG A 186 -9.57 14.33 -9.60
C ARG A 186 -8.83 12.99 -9.56
N TYR A 187 -7.58 13.00 -9.14
CA TYR A 187 -6.77 11.79 -9.00
C TYR A 187 -7.35 10.86 -7.93
N VAL A 188 -7.68 11.38 -6.75
CA VAL A 188 -8.31 10.63 -5.65
C VAL A 188 -9.64 10.02 -6.10
N GLU A 189 -10.53 10.79 -6.74
CA GLU A 189 -11.81 10.27 -7.25
C GLU A 189 -11.60 9.14 -8.26
N LYS A 190 -10.62 9.26 -9.15
CA LYS A 190 -10.27 8.18 -10.07
C LYS A 190 -9.83 6.92 -9.33
N ARG A 191 -9.05 7.05 -8.25
CA ARG A 191 -8.60 5.91 -7.44
C ARG A 191 -9.75 5.25 -6.68
N ILE A 192 -10.68 6.05 -6.14
CA ILE A 192 -11.89 5.55 -5.48
C ILE A 192 -12.76 4.76 -6.48
N LYS A 193 -12.96 5.28 -7.70
CA LYS A 193 -13.69 4.55 -8.74
C LYS A 193 -13.02 3.22 -9.11
N LEU A 194 -11.69 3.20 -9.23
CA LEU A 194 -10.94 1.98 -9.51
C LEU A 194 -11.02 0.96 -8.36
N LEU A 195 -11.03 1.41 -7.11
CA LEU A 195 -11.26 0.54 -5.95
C LEU A 195 -12.62 -0.17 -6.06
N TRP A 196 -13.69 0.57 -6.33
CA TRP A 196 -15.02 -0.02 -6.49
C TRP A 196 -15.11 -0.96 -7.70
N SER A 197 -14.49 -0.59 -8.83
CA SER A 197 -14.43 -1.50 -9.99
C SER A 197 -13.75 -2.81 -9.64
N ARG A 198 -12.68 -2.76 -8.84
CA ARG A 198 -11.95 -3.96 -8.40
C ARG A 198 -12.78 -4.77 -7.40
N ILE A 199 -13.41 -4.14 -6.42
CA ILE A 199 -14.30 -4.80 -5.45
C ILE A 199 -15.42 -5.53 -6.19
N ASN A 200 -16.10 -4.87 -7.10
CA ASN A 200 -17.20 -5.47 -7.87
C ASN A 200 -16.70 -6.65 -8.73
N TRP A 201 -15.53 -6.54 -9.33
CA TRP A 201 -14.95 -7.63 -10.11
C TRP A 201 -14.54 -8.82 -9.23
N ASP A 202 -13.98 -8.58 -8.05
CA ASP A 202 -13.65 -9.63 -7.07
C ASP A 202 -14.93 -10.35 -6.59
N LEU A 203 -16.00 -9.61 -6.28
CA LEU A 203 -17.31 -10.16 -5.87
C LEU A 203 -18.02 -10.93 -6.99
N ALA A 204 -17.79 -10.55 -8.26
CA ALA A 204 -18.30 -11.28 -9.43
C ALA A 204 -17.48 -12.55 -9.76
N GLY A 205 -16.59 -12.99 -8.87
CA GLY A 205 -15.74 -14.16 -9.07
C GLY A 205 -14.64 -13.95 -10.11
N ARG A 206 -14.19 -12.70 -10.30
CA ARG A 206 -13.09 -12.32 -11.21
C ARG A 206 -13.34 -12.66 -12.68
N LYS A 207 -14.60 -12.71 -13.09
CA LYS A 207 -14.98 -13.01 -14.47
C LYS A 207 -14.74 -11.78 -15.37
N GLY A 208 -14.17 -12.01 -16.57
CA GLY A 208 -13.87 -10.95 -17.53
C GLY A 208 -12.70 -10.03 -17.15
N LYS A 209 -12.52 -8.95 -17.91
CA LYS A 209 -11.49 -7.94 -17.65
C LYS A 209 -12.01 -6.93 -16.63
N TRP A 210 -11.24 -6.64 -15.57
CA TRP A 210 -11.61 -5.58 -14.63
C TRP A 210 -11.17 -4.18 -15.09
N LYS A 211 -10.38 -4.09 -16.12
CA LYS A 211 -9.96 -2.90 -16.87
C LYS A 211 -10.00 -3.15 -18.34
#